data_c75beaf7474c61084ea75477a9e0ad39
#
_entry.id   c75beaf7474c61084ea75477a9e0ad39
#
_cell.length_a   1.000
_cell.length_b   1.000
_cell.length_c   1.000
_cell.angle_alpha   90.00
_cell.angle_beta   90.00
_cell.angle_gamma   90.00
#
_symmetry.space_group_name_H-M   'P 1'
#
loop_
_entity.id
_entity.type
_entity.pdbx_description
1 polymer ?
#
loop_
_entity_poly.entity_id
_entity_poly.type
_entity_poly.pdbx_seq_one_letter_code
_entity_poly.pdbx_strand_id
1 'polypeptide(L)'
;MKESYIDILNIRRMAFEAVAKIAYENRPLTDIGLEVYNILPGEEASYRENIFRERAVMGERLRMCIGLDARTADKTEAITAGLADMDVDRRIYNPPLVQVIKIACEACPENKVTVTDQCHACIGHPCVNVCPKNAVEYTAKGAIIDQDKCIKCGKCVDACPYNAINHQKRPCAESCGVKAIKSDELGRASIDEDKCVACGRCIITCPFGAISDKGEIYQLIKSLQSDRKVYAIVAPSFVGQFGANVSPKQIREAVKMLGFDDMIEVGLGADLTTMNEAHEFLESVPTGKIPFMGTSCCFSWKLMVRKNFPDINDKISESSTPMIYSGKQMKKRDPNCEVVFIGPCISKKLEALEPEVAEVIDFVITYEELLGMLLAKGIEPAEIEVEDDIMDASETGRYYAVSGGVAKAVEKRIHEIDPDVKVEMENAEGLADCVKLARMAKLGKMNGKLIEGMACMGGCVGGPGTVVDDRKSGKAVLAFSKESIFKSPADNTNIPAEDRPDDSKLQVTKED
;
A
#
# COMPACT_ATOMS: atom_id res chain seq x y z
N MET A 1 4.97 -22.41 -27.43
CA MET A 1 4.94 -21.76 -26.08
C MET A 1 5.08 -20.27 -26.32
N LYS A 2 4.12 -19.44 -25.86
CA LYS A 2 4.36 -17.99 -25.87
C LYS A 2 5.52 -17.76 -24.92
N GLU A 3 6.59 -17.14 -25.40
CA GLU A 3 7.68 -16.64 -24.55
C GLU A 3 7.06 -15.89 -23.39
N SER A 4 7.48 -16.23 -22.18
CA SER A 4 6.94 -15.65 -20.96
C SER A 4 7.20 -14.14 -20.99
N TYR A 5 6.14 -13.38 -21.10
CA TYR A 5 6.20 -11.91 -21.01
C TYR A 5 6.76 -11.55 -19.64
N ILE A 6 7.96 -10.99 -19.59
CA ILE A 6 8.53 -10.50 -18.33
C ILE A 6 7.75 -9.23 -17.96
N ASP A 7 6.91 -9.33 -16.97
CA ASP A 7 6.18 -8.16 -16.44
C ASP A 7 6.94 -7.45 -15.31
N ILE A 8 6.48 -6.27 -14.93
CA ILE A 8 7.11 -5.44 -13.89
C ILE A 8 7.10 -6.16 -12.53
N LEU A 9 6.09 -6.98 -12.26
CA LEU A 9 5.98 -7.73 -11.02
C LEU A 9 7.06 -8.80 -10.93
N ASN A 10 7.31 -9.50 -12.03
CA ASN A 10 8.39 -10.49 -12.09
C ASN A 10 9.76 -9.84 -11.87
N ILE A 11 10.01 -8.67 -12.49
CA ILE A 11 11.26 -7.93 -12.31
C ILE A 11 11.46 -7.51 -10.84
N ARG A 12 10.40 -7.09 -10.14
CA ARG A 12 10.46 -6.76 -8.71
C ARG A 12 10.75 -8.00 -7.86
N ARG A 13 10.07 -9.12 -8.13
CA ARG A 13 10.25 -10.39 -7.43
C ARG A 13 11.66 -10.95 -7.58
N MET A 14 12.24 -10.87 -8.78
CA MET A 14 13.64 -11.28 -9.00
C MET A 14 14.61 -10.49 -8.10
N ALA A 15 14.38 -9.20 -7.88
CA ALA A 15 15.21 -8.41 -6.98
C ALA A 15 15.04 -8.82 -5.52
N PHE A 16 13.81 -9.07 -5.06
CA PHE A 16 13.54 -9.55 -3.70
C PHE A 16 14.13 -10.93 -3.45
N GLU A 17 13.95 -11.86 -4.40
CA GLU A 17 14.53 -13.21 -4.33
C GLU A 17 16.06 -13.17 -4.26
N ALA A 18 16.72 -12.36 -5.10
CA ALA A 18 18.16 -12.25 -5.13
C ALA A 18 18.74 -11.72 -3.81
N VAL A 19 18.12 -10.68 -3.25
CA VAL A 19 18.53 -10.13 -1.93
C VAL A 19 18.30 -11.16 -0.82
N ALA A 20 17.18 -11.86 -0.85
CA ALA A 20 16.90 -12.92 0.13
C ALA A 20 17.92 -14.07 0.04
N LYS A 21 18.31 -14.51 -1.17
CA LYS A 21 19.36 -15.53 -1.37
C LYS A 21 20.69 -15.09 -0.77
N ILE A 22 21.16 -13.86 -1.05
CA ILE A 22 22.40 -13.33 -0.46
C ILE A 22 22.34 -13.44 1.07
N ALA A 23 21.21 -13.06 1.68
CA ALA A 23 21.05 -13.07 3.13
C ALA A 23 21.04 -14.49 3.71
N TYR A 24 20.21 -15.41 3.16
CA TYR A 24 20.09 -16.78 3.64
C TYR A 24 21.39 -17.59 3.46
N GLU A 25 22.12 -17.35 2.37
CA GLU A 25 23.40 -18.01 2.07
C GLU A 25 24.58 -17.38 2.83
N ASN A 26 24.35 -16.35 3.62
CA ASN A 26 25.38 -15.60 4.35
C ASN A 26 26.49 -15.06 3.45
N ARG A 27 26.14 -14.70 2.21
CA ARG A 27 27.08 -14.10 1.27
C ARG A 27 27.35 -12.63 1.63
N PRO A 28 28.53 -12.10 1.26
CA PRO A 28 28.81 -10.68 1.45
C PRO A 28 27.77 -9.80 0.76
N LEU A 29 27.26 -8.78 1.45
CA LEU A 29 26.26 -7.87 0.87
C LEU A 29 26.80 -7.09 -0.34
N THR A 30 28.12 -7.00 -0.47
CA THR A 30 28.79 -6.44 -1.67
C THR A 30 28.51 -7.23 -2.94
N ASP A 31 28.10 -8.51 -2.84
CA ASP A 31 27.73 -9.36 -3.98
C ASP A 31 26.48 -8.86 -4.72
N ILE A 32 25.72 -7.95 -4.11
CA ILE A 32 24.57 -7.30 -4.75
C ILE A 32 24.92 -6.70 -6.14
N GLY A 33 26.18 -6.26 -6.32
CA GLY A 33 26.67 -5.78 -7.60
C GLY A 33 26.77 -6.86 -8.67
N LEU A 34 27.03 -8.11 -8.25
CA LEU A 34 27.15 -9.27 -9.15
C LEU A 34 25.77 -9.87 -9.48
N GLU A 35 24.81 -9.76 -8.56
CA GLU A 35 23.45 -10.30 -8.75
C GLU A 35 22.73 -9.70 -9.96
N VAL A 36 23.08 -8.47 -10.34
CA VAL A 36 22.56 -7.86 -11.56
C VAL A 36 22.84 -8.72 -12.81
N TYR A 37 24.03 -9.34 -12.87
CA TYR A 37 24.43 -10.20 -13.99
C TYR A 37 23.85 -11.61 -13.88
N ASN A 38 23.59 -12.10 -12.68
CA ASN A 38 22.92 -13.39 -12.45
C ASN A 38 21.44 -13.30 -12.85
N ILE A 39 20.78 -12.18 -12.52
CA ILE A 39 19.36 -11.92 -12.87
C ILE A 39 19.19 -11.66 -14.38
N LEU A 40 20.12 -10.91 -14.97
CA LEU A 40 20.10 -10.48 -16.37
C LEU A 40 21.38 -10.93 -17.08
N PRO A 41 21.51 -12.23 -17.39
CA PRO A 41 22.71 -12.78 -18.05
C PRO A 41 22.74 -12.45 -19.56
N GLY A 42 23.90 -12.65 -20.16
CA GLY A 42 24.06 -12.51 -21.62
C GLY A 42 24.21 -11.06 -22.09
N GLU A 43 24.03 -10.86 -23.39
CA GLU A 43 24.20 -9.56 -24.08
C GLU A 43 22.88 -9.00 -24.63
N GLU A 44 21.85 -9.82 -24.73
CA GLU A 44 20.55 -9.42 -25.29
C GLU A 44 19.64 -8.85 -24.20
N ALA A 45 18.95 -7.78 -24.56
CA ALA A 45 17.98 -7.14 -23.70
C ALA A 45 16.65 -7.93 -23.69
N SER A 46 15.99 -8.01 -22.53
CA SER A 46 14.76 -8.80 -22.35
C SER A 46 13.48 -7.94 -22.37
N TYR A 47 13.55 -6.67 -21.87
CA TYR A 47 12.35 -5.85 -21.68
C TYR A 47 12.59 -4.34 -21.92
N ARG A 48 13.82 -3.92 -22.26
CA ARG A 48 14.17 -2.55 -22.63
C ARG A 48 15.00 -2.54 -23.92
N GLU A 49 15.39 -1.36 -24.34
CA GLU A 49 16.16 -1.16 -25.59
C GLU A 49 17.57 -1.74 -25.56
N ASN A 50 18.15 -1.89 -24.34
CA ASN A 50 19.48 -2.50 -24.21
C ASN A 50 19.71 -3.07 -22.80
N ILE A 51 20.55 -4.09 -22.70
CA ILE A 51 20.88 -4.81 -21.48
C ILE A 51 21.60 -3.94 -20.42
N PHE A 52 22.36 -2.93 -20.84
CA PHE A 52 23.05 -2.05 -19.90
C PHE A 52 22.06 -1.22 -19.09
N ARG A 53 20.99 -0.72 -19.74
CA ARG A 53 19.92 0.02 -19.05
C ARG A 53 19.11 -0.91 -18.15
N GLU A 54 18.81 -2.13 -18.59
CA GLU A 54 18.14 -3.13 -17.75
C GLU A 54 18.92 -3.41 -16.46
N ARG A 55 20.23 -3.66 -16.58
CA ARG A 55 21.13 -3.92 -15.45
C ARG A 55 21.25 -2.70 -14.54
N ALA A 56 21.34 -1.50 -15.07
CA ALA A 56 21.41 -0.27 -14.28
C ALA A 56 20.12 -0.08 -13.45
N VAL A 57 18.95 -0.32 -14.04
CA VAL A 57 17.65 -0.27 -13.35
C VAL A 57 17.55 -1.35 -12.27
N MET A 58 17.97 -2.58 -12.58
CA MET A 58 17.97 -3.68 -11.62
C MET A 58 18.89 -3.37 -10.43
N GLY A 59 20.06 -2.79 -10.68
CA GLY A 59 20.98 -2.37 -9.62
C GLY A 59 20.34 -1.37 -8.65
N GLU A 60 19.58 -0.38 -9.13
CA GLU A 60 18.86 0.53 -8.26
C GLU A 60 17.77 -0.19 -7.44
N ARG A 61 17.07 -1.16 -8.03
CA ARG A 61 16.08 -1.96 -7.29
C ARG A 61 16.70 -2.76 -6.17
N LEU A 62 17.81 -3.45 -6.45
CA LEU A 62 18.53 -4.22 -5.45
C LEU A 62 18.98 -3.35 -4.27
N ARG A 63 19.47 -2.12 -4.57
CA ARG A 63 19.80 -1.14 -3.52
C ARG A 63 18.60 -0.80 -2.65
N MET A 64 17.44 -0.52 -3.28
CA MET A 64 16.22 -0.17 -2.56
C MET A 64 15.67 -1.35 -1.76
N CYS A 65 15.81 -2.60 -2.21
CA CYS A 65 15.41 -3.80 -1.47
C CYS A 65 16.16 -3.97 -0.14
N ILE A 66 17.30 -3.33 0.04
CA ILE A 66 18.11 -3.33 1.28
C ILE A 66 18.05 -2.02 2.05
N GLY A 67 17.14 -1.11 1.68
CA GLY A 67 16.89 0.16 2.37
C GLY A 67 17.72 1.36 1.90
N LEU A 68 18.62 1.19 0.93
CA LEU A 68 19.42 2.29 0.37
C LEU A 68 18.61 3.16 -0.59
N ASP A 69 19.02 4.42 -0.74
CA ASP A 69 18.46 5.33 -1.75
C ASP A 69 18.86 4.91 -3.17
N ALA A 70 17.97 5.18 -4.14
CA ALA A 70 18.35 5.15 -5.54
C ALA A 70 19.43 6.21 -5.78
N ARG A 71 20.48 5.86 -6.56
CA ARG A 71 21.58 6.80 -6.86
C ARG A 71 21.09 7.99 -7.69
N THR A 72 21.69 9.14 -7.46
CA THR A 72 21.44 10.33 -8.26
C THR A 72 22.33 10.36 -9.50
N ALA A 73 21.83 10.90 -10.61
CA ALA A 73 22.54 10.87 -11.88
C ALA A 73 23.77 11.81 -11.95
N ASP A 74 23.85 12.73 -10.99
CA ASP A 74 24.93 13.73 -10.87
C ASP A 74 26.13 13.27 -10.05
N LYS A 75 26.01 12.12 -9.37
CA LYS A 75 27.08 11.54 -8.56
C LYS A 75 27.58 10.23 -9.13
N THR A 76 28.90 10.07 -9.16
CA THR A 76 29.56 8.82 -9.53
C THR A 76 29.68 7.93 -8.29
N GLU A 77 28.74 7.03 -8.11
CA GLU A 77 28.69 6.12 -6.97
C GLU A 77 28.61 4.67 -7.45
N ALA A 78 29.30 3.77 -6.75
CA ALA A 78 29.17 2.34 -6.98
C ALA A 78 27.76 1.87 -6.55
N ILE A 79 27.29 0.72 -7.10
CA ILE A 79 26.04 0.10 -6.67
C ILE A 79 26.05 -0.25 -5.18
N THR A 80 27.23 -0.47 -4.61
CA THR A 80 27.50 -0.81 -3.22
C THR A 80 27.75 0.42 -2.33
N ALA A 81 27.67 1.64 -2.86
CA ALA A 81 27.86 2.85 -2.06
C ALA A 81 26.82 2.94 -0.93
N GLY A 82 27.29 3.27 0.26
CA GLY A 82 26.48 3.32 1.47
C GLY A 82 26.37 2.01 2.25
N LEU A 83 26.85 0.86 1.72
CA LEU A 83 26.81 -0.41 2.45
C LEU A 83 27.70 -0.41 3.70
N ALA A 84 28.83 0.29 3.66
CA ALA A 84 29.77 0.36 4.78
C ALA A 84 29.21 1.11 6.00
N ASP A 85 28.24 1.99 5.76
CA ASP A 85 27.59 2.80 6.80
C ASP A 85 26.32 2.13 7.35
N MET A 86 25.98 0.94 6.82
CA MET A 86 24.79 0.21 7.22
C MET A 86 25.05 -0.56 8.52
N ASP A 87 24.30 -0.22 9.56
CA ASP A 87 24.13 -1.09 10.72
C ASP A 87 23.12 -2.20 10.36
N VAL A 88 23.63 -3.38 10.06
CA VAL A 88 22.84 -4.53 9.62
C VAL A 88 21.85 -4.99 10.71
N ASP A 89 22.10 -4.64 11.95
CA ASP A 89 21.27 -5.02 13.10
C ASP A 89 20.15 -4.02 13.41
N ARG A 90 20.05 -2.94 12.63
CA ARG A 90 19.03 -1.92 12.83
C ARG A 90 18.22 -1.65 11.57
N ARG A 91 16.99 -1.18 11.75
CA ARG A 91 16.15 -0.65 10.68
C ARG A 91 16.86 0.53 9.98
N ILE A 92 17.05 0.45 8.66
CA ILE A 92 18.00 1.32 7.95
C ILE A 92 17.31 2.32 7.04
N TYR A 93 16.06 2.12 6.64
CA TYR A 93 15.48 3.08 5.73
C TYR A 93 15.01 4.35 6.43
N ASN A 94 15.54 5.46 5.96
CA ASN A 94 15.01 6.78 6.28
C ASN A 94 14.08 7.25 5.13
N PRO A 95 13.09 8.11 5.39
CA PRO A 95 12.38 8.79 4.32
C PRO A 95 13.36 9.47 3.35
N PRO A 96 13.04 9.56 2.05
CA PRO A 96 11.81 9.14 1.40
C PRO A 96 11.73 7.63 1.19
N LEU A 97 10.58 7.05 1.55
CA LEU A 97 10.34 5.62 1.39
C LEU A 97 10.10 5.21 -0.06
N VAL A 98 9.33 6.03 -0.80
CA VAL A 98 8.99 5.78 -2.20
C VAL A 98 9.83 6.69 -3.09
N GLN A 99 10.59 6.10 -4.00
CA GLN A 99 11.53 6.84 -4.84
C GLN A 99 11.35 6.54 -6.33
N VAL A 100 11.81 7.48 -7.16
CA VAL A 100 11.86 7.34 -8.61
C VAL A 100 13.25 6.89 -9.04
N ILE A 101 13.33 5.72 -9.65
CA ILE A 101 14.53 5.23 -10.34
C ILE A 101 14.67 6.06 -11.63
N LYS A 102 15.47 7.11 -11.58
CA LYS A 102 15.55 8.12 -12.65
C LYS A 102 15.91 7.56 -14.02
N ILE A 103 16.79 6.55 -14.06
CA ILE A 103 17.19 5.89 -15.32
C ILE A 103 16.07 5.04 -15.93
N ALA A 104 15.10 4.63 -15.11
CA ALA A 104 13.93 3.88 -15.57
C ALA A 104 12.76 4.76 -16.03
N CYS A 105 12.80 6.07 -15.69
CA CYS A 105 11.71 7.00 -15.98
C CYS A 105 11.76 7.50 -17.43
N GLU A 106 10.68 7.27 -18.17
CA GLU A 106 10.54 7.69 -19.58
C GLU A 106 10.03 9.13 -19.77
N ALA A 107 10.10 9.97 -18.74
CA ALA A 107 9.68 11.38 -18.82
C ALA A 107 8.31 11.58 -19.49
N CYS A 108 7.33 10.74 -19.12
CA CYS A 108 5.97 10.79 -19.68
C CYS A 108 5.41 12.21 -19.67
N PRO A 109 4.73 12.66 -20.73
CA PRO A 109 4.21 14.02 -20.81
C PRO A 109 3.17 14.27 -19.71
N GLU A 110 3.24 15.43 -19.08
CA GLU A 110 2.25 15.88 -18.11
C GLU A 110 1.04 16.42 -18.84
N ASN A 111 -0.11 15.77 -18.67
CA ASN A 111 -1.43 16.28 -19.04
C ASN A 111 -1.40 17.15 -20.33
N LYS A 112 -1.12 16.56 -21.49
CA LYS A 112 -0.97 17.24 -22.77
C LYS A 112 -2.01 16.74 -23.77
N VAL A 113 -2.71 17.65 -24.46
CA VAL A 113 -3.61 17.31 -25.56
C VAL A 113 -2.90 17.59 -26.88
N THR A 114 -2.76 16.57 -27.72
CA THR A 114 -2.02 16.65 -29.00
C THR A 114 -2.83 16.10 -30.15
N VAL A 115 -2.64 16.65 -31.32
CA VAL A 115 -3.17 16.10 -32.58
C VAL A 115 -2.12 15.16 -33.15
N THR A 116 -2.57 13.99 -33.64
CA THR A 116 -1.73 12.98 -34.28
C THR A 116 -1.79 13.11 -35.81
N ASP A 117 -0.97 12.36 -36.51
CA ASP A 117 -0.94 12.22 -37.96
C ASP A 117 -2.21 11.58 -38.56
N GLN A 118 -3.10 11.01 -37.72
CA GLN A 118 -4.42 10.52 -38.11
C GLN A 118 -5.42 11.65 -38.38
N CYS A 119 -5.04 12.92 -38.27
CA CYS A 119 -5.92 14.04 -38.52
C CYS A 119 -6.22 14.21 -40.03
N HIS A 120 -7.49 14.04 -40.42
CA HIS A 120 -7.95 14.14 -41.80
C HIS A 120 -8.26 15.58 -42.24
N ALA A 121 -7.94 16.61 -41.47
CA ALA A 121 -8.27 17.99 -41.80
C ALA A 121 -9.74 18.17 -42.24
N CYS A 122 -10.69 17.57 -41.50
CA CYS A 122 -12.09 17.49 -41.88
C CYS A 122 -12.76 18.88 -41.94
N ILE A 123 -13.66 19.10 -42.92
CA ILE A 123 -14.32 20.39 -43.19
C ILE A 123 -15.24 20.84 -42.02
N GLY A 124 -15.80 19.88 -41.27
CA GLY A 124 -16.73 20.16 -40.17
C GLY A 124 -16.07 20.71 -38.89
N HIS A 125 -14.74 20.59 -38.75
CA HIS A 125 -13.94 21.09 -37.63
C HIS A 125 -14.55 20.86 -36.24
N PRO A 126 -15.07 19.70 -35.87
CA PRO A 126 -15.75 19.50 -34.59
C PRO A 126 -14.85 19.81 -33.39
N CYS A 127 -13.55 19.53 -33.48
CA CYS A 127 -12.58 19.80 -32.44
C CYS A 127 -12.38 21.32 -32.18
N VAL A 128 -12.47 22.16 -33.23
CA VAL A 128 -12.39 23.61 -33.12
C VAL A 128 -13.66 24.12 -32.49
N ASN A 129 -14.84 23.71 -33.01
CA ASN A 129 -16.15 24.20 -32.60
C ASN A 129 -16.47 23.88 -31.13
N VAL A 130 -15.95 22.78 -30.58
CA VAL A 130 -16.21 22.36 -29.19
C VAL A 130 -15.27 23.00 -28.17
N CYS A 131 -14.20 23.67 -28.62
CA CYS A 131 -13.16 24.19 -27.74
C CYS A 131 -13.60 25.47 -27.01
N PRO A 132 -13.82 25.46 -25.68
CA PRO A 132 -14.34 26.64 -24.95
C PRO A 132 -13.31 27.77 -24.80
N LYS A 133 -12.03 27.49 -25.14
CA LYS A 133 -10.92 28.44 -25.04
C LYS A 133 -10.35 28.84 -26.41
N ASN A 134 -10.95 28.39 -27.50
CA ASN A 134 -10.45 28.61 -28.85
C ASN A 134 -8.94 28.24 -28.98
N ALA A 135 -8.53 27.18 -28.28
CA ALA A 135 -7.16 26.69 -28.26
C ALA A 135 -6.86 25.74 -29.44
N VAL A 136 -7.85 25.34 -30.21
CA VAL A 136 -7.69 24.49 -31.39
C VAL A 136 -7.80 25.37 -32.63
N GLU A 137 -6.74 25.40 -33.41
CA GLU A 137 -6.66 26.14 -34.67
C GLU A 137 -6.72 25.14 -35.84
N TYR A 138 -7.41 25.53 -36.91
CA TYR A 138 -7.46 24.74 -38.13
C TYR A 138 -6.43 25.26 -39.15
N THR A 139 -5.70 24.34 -39.77
CA THR A 139 -4.77 24.62 -40.84
C THR A 139 -5.02 23.68 -42.02
N ALA A 140 -4.47 24.01 -43.19
CA ALA A 140 -4.55 23.14 -44.38
C ALA A 140 -3.96 21.72 -44.16
N LYS A 141 -3.11 21.54 -43.14
CA LYS A 141 -2.48 20.29 -42.77
C LYS A 141 -3.17 19.58 -41.61
N GLY A 142 -4.27 20.13 -41.07
CA GLY A 142 -5.01 19.59 -39.94
C GLY A 142 -5.13 20.56 -38.77
N ALA A 143 -5.67 20.08 -37.66
CA ALA A 143 -5.83 20.85 -36.43
C ALA A 143 -4.51 20.96 -35.66
N ILE A 144 -4.29 22.10 -35.02
CA ILE A 144 -3.16 22.37 -34.12
C ILE A 144 -3.72 22.84 -32.79
N ILE A 145 -3.14 22.42 -31.68
CA ILE A 145 -3.57 22.80 -30.33
C ILE A 145 -2.52 23.71 -29.68
N ASP A 146 -2.93 24.95 -29.43
CA ASP A 146 -2.15 25.91 -28.63
C ASP A 146 -2.15 25.46 -27.17
N GLN A 147 -0.99 25.01 -26.68
CA GLN A 147 -0.84 24.44 -25.33
C GLN A 147 -0.99 25.50 -24.24
N ASP A 148 -0.74 26.77 -24.52
CA ASP A 148 -0.84 27.88 -23.55
C ASP A 148 -2.29 28.28 -23.32
N LYS A 149 -3.12 28.23 -24.37
CA LYS A 149 -4.57 28.46 -24.27
C LYS A 149 -5.35 27.22 -23.81
N CYS A 150 -4.79 26.03 -24.01
CA CYS A 150 -5.48 24.76 -23.77
C CYS A 150 -5.64 24.46 -22.28
N ILE A 151 -6.89 24.40 -21.79
CA ILE A 151 -7.24 24.00 -20.40
C ILE A 151 -7.30 22.49 -20.21
N LYS A 152 -6.94 21.70 -21.22
CA LYS A 152 -6.82 20.22 -21.16
C LYS A 152 -8.13 19.52 -20.75
N CYS A 153 -9.27 20.07 -21.12
CA CYS A 153 -10.60 19.55 -20.76
C CYS A 153 -11.04 18.27 -21.51
N GLY A 154 -10.34 17.90 -22.60
CA GLY A 154 -10.62 16.69 -23.37
C GLY A 154 -11.78 16.79 -24.37
N LYS A 155 -12.60 17.84 -24.40
CA LYS A 155 -13.77 17.94 -25.28
C LYS A 155 -13.46 17.73 -26.77
N CYS A 156 -12.31 18.19 -27.25
CA CYS A 156 -11.86 18.00 -28.62
C CYS A 156 -11.46 16.54 -28.91
N VAL A 157 -11.05 15.77 -27.89
CA VAL A 157 -10.78 14.34 -28.01
C VAL A 157 -12.07 13.60 -28.30
N ASP A 158 -13.10 13.84 -27.48
CA ASP A 158 -14.42 13.19 -27.60
C ASP A 158 -15.15 13.60 -28.92
N ALA A 159 -14.91 14.82 -29.38
CA ALA A 159 -15.53 15.35 -30.59
C ALA A 159 -14.88 14.88 -31.89
N CYS A 160 -13.66 14.30 -31.85
CA CYS A 160 -12.95 13.90 -33.05
C CYS A 160 -13.43 12.54 -33.57
N PRO A 161 -14.11 12.45 -34.74
CA PRO A 161 -14.64 11.18 -35.26
C PRO A 161 -13.54 10.20 -35.72
N TYR A 162 -12.31 10.69 -35.86
CA TYR A 162 -11.14 9.89 -36.28
C TYR A 162 -10.22 9.49 -35.14
N ASN A 163 -10.55 9.84 -33.89
CA ASN A 163 -9.67 9.63 -32.74
C ASN A 163 -8.24 10.20 -32.91
N ALA A 164 -8.14 11.25 -33.73
CA ALA A 164 -6.86 11.86 -34.08
C ALA A 164 -6.32 12.85 -33.02
N ILE A 165 -7.02 13.00 -31.89
CA ILE A 165 -6.59 13.87 -30.79
C ILE A 165 -6.40 13.01 -29.53
N ASN A 166 -5.19 13.03 -28.98
CA ASN A 166 -4.83 12.26 -27.79
C ASN A 166 -4.69 13.18 -26.58
N HIS A 167 -5.28 12.74 -25.46
CA HIS A 167 -5.05 13.33 -24.16
C HIS A 167 -4.03 12.48 -23.39
N GLN A 168 -2.79 12.90 -23.42
CA GLN A 168 -1.71 12.20 -22.73
C GLN A 168 -1.63 12.67 -21.29
N LYS A 169 -1.69 11.73 -20.37
CA LYS A 169 -1.54 11.97 -18.94
C LYS A 169 -0.44 11.06 -18.40
N ARG A 170 0.38 11.60 -17.50
CA ARG A 170 1.42 10.80 -16.83
C ARG A 170 0.75 9.83 -15.86
N PRO A 171 0.87 8.49 -16.02
CA PRO A 171 0.12 7.53 -15.21
C PRO A 171 0.35 7.67 -13.70
N CYS A 172 1.61 7.81 -13.26
CA CYS A 172 1.95 7.95 -11.85
C CYS A 172 1.41 9.25 -11.23
N ALA A 173 1.40 10.37 -11.97
CA ALA A 173 0.87 11.64 -11.50
C ALA A 173 -0.66 11.65 -11.46
N GLU A 174 -1.31 11.05 -12.46
CA GLU A 174 -2.78 10.92 -12.53
C GLU A 174 -3.32 10.03 -11.41
N SER A 175 -2.60 8.96 -11.07
CA SER A 175 -2.97 8.07 -9.97
C SER A 175 -2.71 8.63 -8.58
N CYS A 176 -1.98 9.76 -8.47
CA CYS A 176 -1.64 10.37 -7.19
C CYS A 176 -2.76 11.26 -6.65
N GLY A 177 -3.57 10.75 -5.74
CA GLY A 177 -4.71 11.46 -5.16
C GLY A 177 -4.34 12.75 -4.42
N VAL A 178 -3.13 12.84 -3.87
CA VAL A 178 -2.61 14.05 -3.19
C VAL A 178 -1.75 14.94 -4.10
N LYS A 179 -1.61 14.59 -5.39
CA LYS A 179 -0.84 15.37 -6.38
C LYS A 179 0.61 15.65 -5.96
N ALA A 180 1.26 14.66 -5.38
CA ALA A 180 2.66 14.75 -4.93
C ALA A 180 3.67 14.57 -6.08
N ILE A 181 3.25 14.15 -7.28
CA ILE A 181 4.18 13.86 -8.39
C ILE A 181 4.21 15.02 -9.39
N LYS A 182 5.40 15.53 -9.62
CA LYS A 182 5.73 16.63 -10.56
C LYS A 182 6.81 16.18 -11.54
N SER A 183 7.18 17.03 -12.50
CA SER A 183 8.36 16.87 -13.34
C SER A 183 9.60 17.52 -12.69
N ASP A 184 10.76 16.87 -12.85
CA ASP A 184 12.05 17.53 -12.68
C ASP A 184 12.44 18.30 -13.95
N GLU A 185 13.62 18.95 -13.95
CA GLU A 185 14.14 19.76 -15.06
C GLU A 185 14.29 18.97 -16.37
N LEU A 186 14.46 17.67 -16.30
CA LEU A 186 14.55 16.76 -17.46
C LEU A 186 13.20 16.11 -17.83
N GLY A 187 12.11 16.59 -17.23
CA GLY A 187 10.77 16.06 -17.48
C GLY A 187 10.49 14.72 -16.82
N ARG A 188 11.40 14.17 -16.00
CA ARG A 188 11.19 12.90 -15.29
C ARG A 188 10.34 13.12 -14.05
N ALA A 189 9.68 12.05 -13.57
CA ALA A 189 8.89 12.13 -12.34
C ALA A 189 9.76 12.50 -11.13
N SER A 190 9.22 13.36 -10.27
CA SER A 190 9.77 13.73 -8.97
C SER A 190 8.66 13.72 -7.94
N ILE A 191 8.90 13.16 -6.75
CA ILE A 191 7.93 13.03 -5.67
C ILE A 191 8.19 14.13 -4.65
N ASP A 192 7.15 14.90 -4.36
CA ASP A 192 7.11 15.91 -3.30
C ASP A 192 6.79 15.20 -1.96
N GLU A 193 7.79 15.06 -1.10
CA GLU A 193 7.69 14.31 0.15
C GLU A 193 6.75 14.94 1.16
N ASP A 194 6.64 16.26 1.16
CA ASP A 194 5.74 16.98 2.06
C ASP A 194 4.27 16.61 1.78
N LYS A 195 3.97 16.21 0.54
CA LYS A 195 2.63 15.77 0.12
C LYS A 195 2.48 14.26 0.09
N CYS A 196 3.56 13.53 -0.11
CA CYS A 196 3.51 12.08 -0.25
C CYS A 196 3.02 11.42 1.06
N VAL A 197 2.11 10.44 0.93
CA VAL A 197 1.58 9.64 2.03
C VAL A 197 1.94 8.16 1.90
N ALA A 198 2.93 7.85 1.08
CA ALA A 198 3.46 6.51 0.84
C ALA A 198 2.39 5.44 0.49
N CYS A 199 1.27 5.83 -0.15
CA CYS A 199 0.21 4.90 -0.51
C CYS A 199 0.62 3.86 -1.57
N GLY A 200 1.75 4.05 -2.26
CA GLY A 200 2.31 3.11 -3.25
C GLY A 200 1.57 3.04 -4.59
N ARG A 201 0.46 3.78 -4.79
CA ARG A 201 -0.32 3.71 -6.04
C ARG A 201 0.51 4.00 -7.29
N CYS A 202 1.45 4.95 -7.22
CA CYS A 202 2.35 5.29 -8.31
C CYS A 202 3.31 4.16 -8.71
N ILE A 203 3.62 3.23 -7.79
CA ILE A 203 4.48 2.07 -8.06
C ILE A 203 3.78 1.13 -9.03
N ILE A 204 2.53 0.76 -8.73
CA ILE A 204 1.77 -0.21 -9.53
C ILE A 204 1.20 0.39 -10.83
N THR A 205 1.07 1.72 -10.92
CA THR A 205 0.54 2.38 -12.13
C THR A 205 1.62 2.81 -13.11
N CYS A 206 2.90 2.78 -12.73
CA CYS A 206 3.99 3.14 -13.64
C CYS A 206 4.27 2.00 -14.65
N PRO A 207 3.95 2.16 -15.96
CA PRO A 207 4.15 1.10 -16.93
C PRO A 207 5.61 0.78 -17.23
N PHE A 208 6.53 1.62 -16.75
CA PHE A 208 7.97 1.43 -16.89
C PHE A 208 8.62 0.88 -15.61
N GLY A 209 7.83 0.64 -14.56
CA GLY A 209 8.36 0.22 -13.27
C GLY A 209 9.42 1.17 -12.71
N ALA A 210 9.32 2.48 -12.98
CA ALA A 210 10.32 3.46 -12.60
C ALA A 210 10.19 3.95 -11.15
N ILE A 211 9.22 3.46 -10.40
CA ILE A 211 9.00 3.86 -8.99
C ILE A 211 9.05 2.60 -8.13
N SER A 212 9.76 2.68 -7.02
CA SER A 212 9.90 1.59 -6.05
C SER A 212 9.88 2.15 -4.62
N ASP A 213 9.62 1.27 -3.67
CA ASP A 213 9.77 1.53 -2.24
C ASP A 213 11.06 0.88 -1.72
N LYS A 214 11.49 1.33 -0.55
CA LYS A 214 12.61 0.71 0.18
C LYS A 214 12.12 -0.50 0.96
N GLY A 215 12.98 -1.51 1.08
CA GLY A 215 12.76 -2.75 1.82
C GLY A 215 13.79 -3.01 2.89
N GLU A 216 13.55 -4.03 3.71
CA GLU A 216 14.41 -4.47 4.81
C GLU A 216 14.60 -6.00 4.80
N ILE A 217 14.43 -6.64 3.63
CA ILE A 217 14.48 -8.12 3.52
C ILE A 217 15.79 -8.67 4.06
N TYR A 218 16.91 -8.04 3.72
CA TYR A 218 18.24 -8.50 4.16
C TYR A 218 18.35 -8.45 5.68
N GLN A 219 18.01 -7.33 6.30
CA GLN A 219 18.09 -7.12 7.74
C GLN A 219 17.15 -8.07 8.49
N LEU A 220 15.94 -8.24 7.99
CA LEU A 220 14.98 -9.20 8.55
C LEU A 220 15.54 -10.63 8.52
N ILE A 221 16.09 -11.07 7.38
CA ILE A 221 16.65 -12.43 7.28
C ILE A 221 17.83 -12.61 8.22
N LYS A 222 18.67 -11.58 8.40
CA LYS A 222 19.76 -11.65 9.40
C LYS A 222 19.22 -11.75 10.82
N SER A 223 18.10 -11.08 11.13
CA SER A 223 17.44 -11.26 12.41
C SER A 223 16.86 -12.68 12.57
N LEU A 224 16.20 -13.23 11.55
CA LEU A 224 15.67 -14.61 11.55
C LEU A 224 16.78 -15.69 11.71
N GLN A 225 18.02 -15.38 11.34
CA GLN A 225 19.18 -16.28 11.51
C GLN A 225 19.90 -16.11 12.85
N SER A 226 19.49 -15.14 13.67
CA SER A 226 20.06 -14.87 15.00
C SER A 226 19.37 -15.69 16.09
N ASP A 227 19.80 -15.52 17.34
CA ASP A 227 19.15 -16.13 18.52
C ASP A 227 17.92 -15.38 19.00
N ARG A 228 17.45 -14.34 18.25
CA ARG A 228 16.26 -13.55 18.59
C ARG A 228 14.99 -14.31 18.24
N LYS A 229 13.97 -14.17 19.07
CA LYS A 229 12.63 -14.64 18.72
C LYS A 229 11.96 -13.62 17.81
N VAL A 230 11.48 -14.07 16.67
CA VAL A 230 10.87 -13.23 15.63
C VAL A 230 9.47 -13.76 15.31
N TYR A 231 8.47 -12.94 15.56
CA TYR A 231 7.07 -13.29 15.29
C TYR A 231 6.53 -12.50 14.09
N ALA A 232 5.83 -13.19 13.20
CA ALA A 232 5.09 -12.58 12.12
C ALA A 232 3.66 -12.21 12.57
N ILE A 233 3.24 -10.98 12.35
CA ILE A 233 1.85 -10.57 12.42
C ILE A 233 1.36 -10.27 11.00
N VAL A 234 0.33 -10.99 10.53
CA VAL A 234 -0.05 -11.00 9.11
C VAL A 234 -1.41 -10.37 8.88
N ALA A 235 -1.47 -9.39 7.97
CA ALA A 235 -2.71 -8.69 7.64
C ALA A 235 -3.74 -9.64 7.00
N PRO A 236 -5.06 -9.51 7.27
CA PRO A 236 -6.08 -10.48 6.82
C PRO A 236 -6.15 -10.67 5.29
N SER A 237 -5.62 -9.73 4.52
CA SER A 237 -5.53 -9.83 3.06
C SER A 237 -4.50 -10.85 2.53
N PHE A 238 -3.82 -11.59 3.41
CA PHE A 238 -2.84 -12.62 3.00
C PHE A 238 -3.45 -13.83 2.31
N VAL A 239 -4.71 -14.10 2.55
CA VAL A 239 -5.42 -15.26 2.01
C VAL A 239 -5.54 -15.15 0.50
N GLY A 240 -5.18 -16.23 -0.20
CA GLY A 240 -5.19 -16.30 -1.65
C GLY A 240 -4.01 -15.61 -2.35
N GLN A 241 -3.07 -14.98 -1.62
CA GLN A 241 -1.92 -14.30 -2.23
C GLN A 241 -0.87 -15.26 -2.81
N PHE A 242 -0.71 -16.42 -2.23
CA PHE A 242 0.36 -17.38 -2.56
C PHE A 242 -0.15 -18.61 -3.32
N GLY A 243 -1.37 -18.54 -3.84
CA GLY A 243 -2.01 -19.60 -4.63
C GLY A 243 -3.48 -19.79 -4.24
N ALA A 244 -4.32 -20.13 -5.23
CA ALA A 244 -5.75 -20.28 -5.03
C ALA A 244 -6.13 -21.44 -4.08
N ASN A 245 -5.26 -22.46 -4.00
CA ASN A 245 -5.46 -23.67 -3.18
C ASN A 245 -4.58 -23.70 -1.94
N VAL A 246 -3.88 -22.59 -1.63
CA VAL A 246 -3.04 -22.50 -0.45
C VAL A 246 -3.87 -22.04 0.73
N SER A 247 -3.94 -22.88 1.77
CA SER A 247 -4.68 -22.57 2.99
C SER A 247 -3.91 -21.59 3.89
N PRO A 248 -4.61 -20.86 4.76
CA PRO A 248 -3.99 -20.02 5.79
C PRO A 248 -2.99 -20.78 6.67
N LYS A 249 -3.26 -22.03 7.00
CA LYS A 249 -2.38 -22.93 7.77
C LYS A 249 -1.05 -23.17 7.06
N GLN A 250 -1.10 -23.46 5.75
CA GLN A 250 0.09 -23.67 4.93
C GLN A 250 0.97 -22.42 4.89
N ILE A 251 0.36 -21.22 4.87
CA ILE A 251 1.13 -19.97 4.94
C ILE A 251 1.80 -19.82 6.31
N ARG A 252 1.11 -20.17 7.42
CA ARG A 252 1.70 -20.13 8.75
C ARG A 252 2.94 -21.02 8.82
N GLU A 253 2.85 -22.26 8.36
CA GLU A 253 4.00 -23.18 8.34
C GLU A 253 5.10 -22.73 7.38
N ALA A 254 4.74 -22.20 6.19
CA ALA A 254 5.74 -21.63 5.28
C ALA A 254 6.52 -20.46 5.93
N VAL A 255 5.83 -19.60 6.68
CA VAL A 255 6.46 -18.50 7.44
C VAL A 255 7.39 -19.05 8.51
N LYS A 256 6.99 -20.09 9.26
CA LYS A 256 7.86 -20.76 10.24
C LYS A 256 9.10 -21.39 9.57
N MET A 257 8.95 -22.00 8.40
CA MET A 257 10.08 -22.56 7.63
C MET A 257 11.07 -21.49 7.17
N LEU A 258 10.67 -20.23 7.07
CA LEU A 258 11.56 -19.09 6.79
C LEU A 258 12.43 -18.71 8.01
N GLY A 259 12.08 -19.18 9.21
CA GLY A 259 12.80 -18.92 10.46
C GLY A 259 12.02 -18.10 11.49
N PHE A 260 10.76 -17.77 11.24
CA PHE A 260 9.90 -17.13 12.25
C PHE A 260 9.49 -18.16 13.32
N ASP A 261 9.36 -17.69 14.57
CA ASP A 261 8.87 -18.53 15.67
C ASP A 261 7.38 -18.88 15.53
N ASP A 262 6.57 -17.92 15.08
CA ASP A 262 5.17 -18.17 14.77
C ASP A 262 4.57 -17.05 13.90
N MET A 263 3.32 -17.27 13.43
CA MET A 263 2.52 -16.32 12.66
C MET A 263 1.15 -16.12 13.32
N ILE A 264 0.73 -14.87 13.49
CA ILE A 264 -0.53 -14.49 14.15
C ILE A 264 -1.33 -13.58 13.20
N GLU A 265 -2.66 -13.72 13.23
CA GLU A 265 -3.55 -12.86 12.44
C GLU A 265 -3.65 -11.43 13.02
N VAL A 266 -3.37 -10.41 12.22
CA VAL A 266 -3.65 -8.99 12.55
C VAL A 266 -5.16 -8.70 12.68
N GLY A 267 -6.00 -9.61 12.22
CA GLY A 267 -7.43 -9.57 12.50
C GLY A 267 -7.77 -9.52 13.98
N LEU A 268 -6.94 -10.11 14.86
CA LEU A 268 -7.08 -9.98 16.33
C LEU A 268 -6.85 -8.53 16.78
N GLY A 269 -5.85 -7.86 16.24
CA GLY A 269 -5.64 -6.42 16.48
C GLY A 269 -6.77 -5.57 15.89
N ALA A 270 -7.40 -6.00 14.78
CA ALA A 270 -8.56 -5.34 14.22
C ALA A 270 -9.80 -5.45 15.15
N ASP A 271 -9.95 -6.56 15.84
CA ASP A 271 -10.98 -6.73 16.87
C ASP A 271 -10.80 -5.70 18.00
N LEU A 272 -9.55 -5.48 18.47
CA LEU A 272 -9.24 -4.46 19.47
C LEU A 272 -9.47 -3.04 18.94
N THR A 273 -9.07 -2.75 17.70
CA THR A 273 -9.36 -1.45 17.07
C THR A 273 -10.88 -1.21 17.01
N THR A 274 -11.65 -2.21 16.60
CA THR A 274 -13.12 -2.14 16.53
C THR A 274 -13.74 -1.78 17.88
N MET A 275 -13.30 -2.46 18.95
CA MET A 275 -13.81 -2.19 20.30
C MET A 275 -13.54 -0.76 20.74
N ASN A 276 -12.30 -0.29 20.54
CA ASN A 276 -11.90 1.05 20.97
C ASN A 276 -12.56 2.13 20.11
N GLU A 277 -12.63 1.97 18.77
CA GLU A 277 -13.33 2.92 17.89
C GLU A 277 -14.84 2.98 18.17
N ALA A 278 -15.48 1.85 18.53
CA ALA A 278 -16.89 1.86 18.92
C ALA A 278 -17.12 2.66 20.22
N HIS A 279 -16.25 2.51 21.22
CA HIS A 279 -16.29 3.30 22.44
C HIS A 279 -16.06 4.79 22.17
N GLU A 280 -15.01 5.12 21.42
CA GLU A 280 -14.67 6.50 21.06
C GLU A 280 -15.83 7.19 20.31
N PHE A 281 -16.49 6.45 19.40
CA PHE A 281 -17.65 6.96 18.68
C PHE A 281 -18.80 7.26 19.63
N LEU A 282 -19.18 6.31 20.50
CA LEU A 282 -20.28 6.48 21.46
C LEU A 282 -20.06 7.61 22.45
N GLU A 283 -18.81 7.82 22.89
CA GLU A 283 -18.44 8.89 23.80
C GLU A 283 -18.40 10.29 23.15
N SER A 284 -18.27 10.36 21.83
CA SER A 284 -17.87 11.60 21.18
C SER A 284 -18.91 12.12 20.16
N VAL A 285 -19.44 11.27 19.26
CA VAL A 285 -20.33 11.73 18.18
C VAL A 285 -21.76 11.96 18.66
N PRO A 286 -22.44 11.00 19.33
CA PRO A 286 -23.79 11.21 19.84
C PRO A 286 -23.86 12.30 20.91
N THR A 287 -22.78 12.49 21.69
CA THR A 287 -22.68 13.53 22.72
C THR A 287 -22.37 14.92 22.18
N GLY A 288 -22.09 15.04 20.88
CA GLY A 288 -21.76 16.31 20.23
C GLY A 288 -20.35 16.84 20.54
N LYS A 289 -19.46 16.06 21.19
CA LYS A 289 -18.06 16.45 21.43
C LYS A 289 -17.31 16.67 20.12
N ILE A 290 -17.53 15.78 19.14
CA ILE A 290 -17.03 15.94 17.78
C ILE A 290 -18.19 15.77 16.78
N PRO A 291 -18.14 16.46 15.63
CA PRO A 291 -19.25 16.42 14.66
C PRO A 291 -19.32 15.10 13.90
N PHE A 292 -18.24 14.36 13.73
CA PHE A 292 -18.13 13.06 13.06
C PHE A 292 -16.86 12.38 13.52
N MET A 293 -16.74 11.07 13.30
CA MET A 293 -15.50 10.33 13.56
C MET A 293 -14.97 9.65 12.30
N GLY A 294 -13.67 9.80 12.03
CA GLY A 294 -12.96 9.05 10.99
C GLY A 294 -12.21 7.87 11.58
N THR A 295 -12.19 6.72 10.87
CA THR A 295 -11.45 5.53 11.31
C THR A 295 -9.93 5.72 11.25
N SER A 296 -9.18 4.98 12.09
CA SER A 296 -7.72 5.11 12.26
C SER A 296 -6.90 4.13 11.40
N CYS A 297 -7.47 3.03 10.93
CA CYS A 297 -6.72 1.84 10.46
C CYS A 297 -5.84 2.08 9.23
N CYS A 298 -6.23 2.97 8.30
CA CYS A 298 -5.45 3.27 7.10
C CYS A 298 -4.49 4.45 7.33
N PHE A 299 -3.20 4.17 7.50
CA PHE A 299 -2.21 5.22 7.77
C PHE A 299 -2.07 6.25 6.64
N SER A 300 -2.20 5.86 5.37
CA SER A 300 -2.23 6.82 4.25
C SER A 300 -3.41 7.80 4.34
N TRP A 301 -4.58 7.34 4.79
CA TRP A 301 -5.74 8.19 5.04
C TRP A 301 -5.45 9.15 6.20
N LYS A 302 -5.02 8.64 7.33
CA LYS A 302 -4.67 9.42 8.53
C LYS A 302 -3.59 10.48 8.21
N LEU A 303 -2.54 10.07 7.50
CA LEU A 303 -1.45 10.97 7.10
C LEU A 303 -1.91 12.03 6.08
N MET A 304 -2.82 11.67 5.16
CA MET A 304 -3.40 12.60 4.20
C MET A 304 -4.24 13.66 4.92
N VAL A 305 -5.06 13.27 5.89
CA VAL A 305 -5.82 14.22 6.71
C VAL A 305 -4.86 15.11 7.49
N ARG A 306 -3.88 14.55 8.19
CA ARG A 306 -2.88 15.30 8.96
C ARG A 306 -2.15 16.37 8.11
N LYS A 307 -1.76 16.02 6.88
CA LYS A 307 -1.01 16.93 5.99
C LYS A 307 -1.90 17.96 5.26
N ASN A 308 -3.10 17.57 4.83
CA ASN A 308 -3.90 18.38 3.90
C ASN A 308 -5.16 18.98 4.54
N PHE A 309 -5.60 18.46 5.68
CA PHE A 309 -6.83 18.86 6.36
C PHE A 309 -6.62 18.92 7.88
N PRO A 310 -5.65 19.72 8.39
CA PRO A 310 -5.32 19.76 9.82
C PRO A 310 -6.52 20.15 10.69
N ASP A 311 -7.48 20.92 10.15
CA ASP A 311 -8.68 21.37 10.87
C ASP A 311 -9.63 20.22 11.29
N ILE A 312 -9.49 19.03 10.67
CA ILE A 312 -10.32 17.86 11.00
C ILE A 312 -9.47 16.67 11.50
N ASN A 313 -8.18 16.87 11.73
CA ASN A 313 -7.29 15.79 12.17
C ASN A 313 -7.68 15.25 13.54
N ASP A 314 -8.17 16.09 14.42
CA ASP A 314 -8.69 15.75 15.76
C ASP A 314 -10.07 15.05 15.74
N LYS A 315 -10.63 14.78 14.56
CA LYS A 315 -11.86 14.00 14.34
C LYS A 315 -11.55 12.60 13.79
N ILE A 316 -10.26 12.31 13.55
CA ILE A 316 -9.84 10.95 13.18
C ILE A 316 -9.53 10.21 14.47
N SER A 317 -10.05 9.00 14.62
CA SER A 317 -9.87 8.17 15.81
C SER A 317 -8.41 8.09 16.24
N GLU A 318 -8.17 8.24 17.54
CA GLU A 318 -6.87 8.08 18.19
C GLU A 318 -6.53 6.62 18.48
N SER A 319 -7.48 5.71 18.26
CA SER A 319 -7.27 4.27 18.45
C SER A 319 -6.02 3.78 17.71
N SER A 320 -5.28 2.91 18.35
CA SER A 320 -4.15 2.21 17.70
C SER A 320 -4.66 1.40 16.51
N THR A 321 -3.87 1.37 15.44
CA THR A 321 -4.22 0.55 14.25
C THR A 321 -4.09 -0.94 14.57
N PRO A 322 -4.74 -1.83 13.79
CA PRO A 322 -4.63 -3.28 13.97
C PRO A 322 -3.18 -3.80 14.06
N MET A 323 -2.28 -3.23 13.26
CA MET A 323 -0.84 -3.55 13.32
C MET A 323 -0.25 -3.25 14.69
N ILE A 324 -0.54 -2.07 15.24
CA ILE A 324 0.00 -1.63 16.53
C ILE A 324 -0.55 -2.48 17.67
N TYR A 325 -1.86 -2.76 17.68
CA TYR A 325 -2.46 -3.63 18.70
C TYR A 325 -1.87 -5.04 18.67
N SER A 326 -1.72 -5.63 17.48
CA SER A 326 -1.08 -6.95 17.35
C SER A 326 0.37 -6.93 17.83
N GLY A 327 1.14 -5.89 17.50
CA GLY A 327 2.50 -5.72 18.00
C GLY A 327 2.58 -5.60 19.52
N LYS A 328 1.70 -4.79 20.13
CA LYS A 328 1.59 -4.67 21.59
C LYS A 328 1.26 -6.01 22.25
N GLN A 329 0.36 -6.80 21.66
CA GLN A 329 0.02 -8.14 22.15
C GLN A 329 1.25 -9.06 22.14
N MET A 330 2.06 -9.02 21.07
CA MET A 330 3.29 -9.83 20.98
C MET A 330 4.34 -9.41 21.99
N LYS A 331 4.61 -8.09 22.09
CA LYS A 331 5.56 -7.56 23.09
C LYS A 331 5.10 -7.80 24.53
N LYS A 332 3.77 -7.90 24.78
CA LYS A 332 3.23 -8.28 26.10
C LYS A 332 3.49 -9.76 26.41
N ARG A 333 3.41 -10.64 25.40
CA ARG A 333 3.70 -12.09 25.53
C ARG A 333 5.20 -12.36 25.71
N ASP A 334 6.03 -11.70 24.91
CA ASP A 334 7.49 -11.78 24.97
C ASP A 334 8.11 -10.39 24.74
N PRO A 335 8.48 -9.68 25.81
CA PRO A 335 9.01 -8.32 25.71
C PRO A 335 10.29 -8.18 24.89
N ASN A 336 11.04 -9.26 24.70
CA ASN A 336 12.32 -9.28 23.99
C ASN A 336 12.19 -9.78 22.54
N CYS A 337 11.00 -10.15 22.09
CA CYS A 337 10.79 -10.59 20.72
C CYS A 337 10.90 -9.45 19.71
N GLU A 338 11.21 -9.79 18.47
CA GLU A 338 10.99 -8.90 17.33
C GLU A 338 9.66 -9.22 16.65
N VAL A 339 8.96 -8.17 16.22
CA VAL A 339 7.65 -8.27 15.59
C VAL A 339 7.73 -7.75 14.16
N VAL A 340 7.34 -8.59 13.23
CA VAL A 340 7.36 -8.31 11.79
C VAL A 340 5.92 -8.22 11.28
N PHE A 341 5.52 -7.05 10.79
CA PHE A 341 4.25 -6.94 10.08
C PHE A 341 4.41 -7.37 8.62
N ILE A 342 3.58 -8.31 8.20
CA ILE A 342 3.49 -8.80 6.82
C ILE A 342 2.13 -8.39 6.25
N GLY A 343 2.14 -7.56 5.19
CA GLY A 343 0.88 -7.07 4.63
C GLY A 343 1.03 -6.40 3.27
N PRO A 344 -0.06 -5.93 2.65
CA PRO A 344 -0.04 -5.38 1.30
C PRO A 344 0.41 -3.92 1.23
N CYS A 345 0.77 -3.31 2.37
CA CYS A 345 0.74 -1.86 2.52
C CYS A 345 2.15 -1.25 2.70
N ILE A 346 2.56 -0.40 1.76
CA ILE A 346 3.82 0.35 1.85
C ILE A 346 3.74 1.44 2.94
N SER A 347 2.56 2.05 3.13
CA SER A 347 2.39 3.10 4.14
C SER A 347 2.59 2.59 5.57
N LYS A 348 2.41 1.28 5.83
CA LYS A 348 2.74 0.65 7.11
C LYS A 348 4.24 0.67 7.42
N LYS A 349 5.10 0.65 6.38
CA LYS A 349 6.54 0.88 6.55
C LYS A 349 6.82 2.29 7.12
N LEU A 350 6.05 3.29 6.67
CA LEU A 350 6.18 4.66 7.18
C LEU A 350 5.56 4.81 8.58
N GLU A 351 4.41 4.17 8.83
CA GLU A 351 3.79 4.15 10.17
C GLU A 351 4.72 3.55 11.23
N ALA A 352 5.43 2.48 10.88
CA ALA A 352 6.39 1.83 11.77
C ALA A 352 7.62 2.71 12.11
N LEU A 353 7.82 3.84 11.43
CA LEU A 353 8.84 4.84 11.79
C LEU A 353 8.36 5.88 12.81
N GLU A 354 7.04 5.96 13.09
CA GLU A 354 6.53 6.81 14.15
C GLU A 354 7.10 6.29 15.50
N PRO A 355 7.59 7.19 16.39
CA PRO A 355 8.34 6.77 17.58
C PRO A 355 7.63 5.73 18.45
N GLU A 356 6.33 5.93 18.68
CA GLU A 356 5.51 5.01 19.50
C GLU A 356 5.29 3.64 18.85
N VAL A 357 5.32 3.58 17.51
CA VAL A 357 5.13 2.35 16.74
C VAL A 357 6.43 1.57 16.62
N ALA A 358 7.55 2.28 16.51
CA ALA A 358 8.89 1.67 16.43
C ALA A 358 9.27 0.85 17.68
N GLU A 359 8.62 1.11 18.82
CA GLU A 359 8.81 0.33 20.06
C GLU A 359 8.13 -1.05 19.99
N VAL A 360 7.13 -1.24 19.11
CA VAL A 360 6.32 -2.46 19.05
C VAL A 360 6.38 -3.20 17.71
N ILE A 361 6.84 -2.53 16.65
CA ILE A 361 6.99 -3.11 15.31
C ILE A 361 8.45 -2.94 14.86
N ASP A 362 9.16 -4.05 14.71
CA ASP A 362 10.57 -4.04 14.36
C ASP A 362 10.80 -4.01 12.84
N PHE A 363 9.98 -4.73 12.05
CA PHE A 363 10.06 -4.78 10.60
C PHE A 363 8.68 -4.75 9.93
N VAL A 364 8.65 -4.26 8.70
CA VAL A 364 7.44 -4.29 7.85
C VAL A 364 7.82 -4.77 6.45
N ILE A 365 7.25 -5.89 6.02
CA ILE A 365 7.44 -6.41 4.66
C ILE A 365 6.09 -6.58 3.94
N THR A 366 6.16 -6.56 2.61
CA THR A 366 5.01 -6.80 1.74
C THR A 366 4.86 -8.28 1.40
N TYR A 367 3.70 -8.68 0.84
CA TYR A 367 3.53 -10.07 0.34
C TYR A 367 4.45 -10.37 -0.84
N GLU A 368 4.81 -9.38 -1.66
CA GLU A 368 5.81 -9.57 -2.71
C GLU A 368 7.21 -9.85 -2.14
N GLU A 369 7.58 -9.14 -1.06
CA GLU A 369 8.83 -9.38 -0.34
C GLU A 369 8.84 -10.77 0.31
N LEU A 370 7.74 -11.17 0.97
CA LEU A 370 7.58 -12.52 1.52
C LEU A 370 7.68 -13.59 0.43
N LEU A 371 7.05 -13.39 -0.72
CA LEU A 371 7.17 -14.31 -1.86
C LEU A 371 8.63 -14.44 -2.32
N GLY A 372 9.38 -13.34 -2.36
CA GLY A 372 10.82 -13.38 -2.66
C GLY A 372 11.62 -14.22 -1.66
N MET A 373 11.29 -14.16 -0.37
CA MET A 373 11.90 -14.98 0.67
C MET A 373 11.57 -16.48 0.50
N LEU A 374 10.29 -16.80 0.21
CA LEU A 374 9.86 -18.19 -0.05
C LEU A 374 10.58 -18.78 -1.25
N LEU A 375 10.64 -18.03 -2.36
CA LEU A 375 11.36 -18.46 -3.57
C LEU A 375 12.86 -18.68 -3.31
N ALA A 376 13.49 -17.80 -2.53
CA ALA A 376 14.90 -17.91 -2.18
C ALA A 376 15.24 -19.18 -1.38
N LYS A 377 14.28 -19.66 -0.57
CA LYS A 377 14.41 -20.91 0.22
C LYS A 377 13.84 -22.12 -0.51
N GLY A 378 13.24 -21.96 -1.68
CA GLY A 378 12.57 -23.04 -2.40
C GLY A 378 11.36 -23.61 -1.65
N ILE A 379 10.66 -22.79 -0.86
CA ILE A 379 9.47 -23.20 -0.12
C ILE A 379 8.25 -22.99 -1.01
N GLU A 380 7.52 -24.06 -1.30
CA GLU A 380 6.26 -24.07 -2.03
C GLU A 380 5.11 -24.31 -1.02
N PRO A 381 4.33 -23.26 -0.64
CA PRO A 381 3.32 -23.40 0.39
C PRO A 381 2.24 -24.46 0.07
N ALA A 382 1.95 -24.67 -1.21
CA ALA A 382 0.93 -25.65 -1.64
C ALA A 382 1.33 -27.12 -1.34
N GLU A 383 2.62 -27.39 -1.14
CA GLU A 383 3.15 -28.73 -0.89
C GLU A 383 3.29 -29.03 0.62
N ILE A 384 3.00 -28.06 1.50
CA ILE A 384 3.14 -28.21 2.95
C ILE A 384 1.93 -28.96 3.51
N GLU A 385 2.16 -30.07 4.20
CA GLU A 385 1.14 -30.78 4.97
C GLU A 385 0.93 -30.11 6.33
N VAL A 386 -0.33 -29.84 6.71
CA VAL A 386 -0.68 -29.14 7.95
C VAL A 386 -1.87 -29.77 8.63
N GLU A 387 -1.85 -29.78 9.95
CA GLU A 387 -2.94 -30.33 10.80
C GLU A 387 -3.70 -29.23 11.56
N ASP A 388 -3.03 -28.16 12.00
CA ASP A 388 -3.60 -27.14 12.89
C ASP A 388 -4.39 -26.03 12.17
N ASP A 389 -5.44 -25.50 12.86
CA ASP A 389 -6.25 -24.37 12.35
C ASP A 389 -5.72 -23.01 12.85
N ILE A 390 -5.92 -21.96 12.04
CA ILE A 390 -5.73 -20.57 12.45
C ILE A 390 -7.09 -20.03 12.92
N MET A 391 -7.18 -19.63 14.19
CA MET A 391 -8.41 -19.16 14.82
C MET A 391 -8.16 -17.98 15.76
N ASP A 392 -7.37 -16.98 15.30
CA ASP A 392 -7.01 -15.85 16.17
C ASP A 392 -8.10 -14.77 16.18
N ALA A 393 -8.68 -14.43 15.02
CA ALA A 393 -9.51 -13.26 14.81
C ALA A 393 -10.99 -13.57 14.57
N SER A 394 -11.87 -12.60 14.86
CA SER A 394 -13.28 -12.68 14.54
C SER A 394 -13.58 -12.56 13.04
N GLU A 395 -14.81 -12.91 12.63
CA GLU A 395 -15.32 -12.70 11.27
C GLU A 395 -15.15 -11.23 10.85
N THR A 396 -15.51 -10.29 11.71
CA THR A 396 -15.39 -8.85 11.44
C THR A 396 -13.94 -8.39 11.39
N GLY A 397 -13.07 -8.89 12.27
CA GLY A 397 -11.64 -8.57 12.26
C GLY A 397 -10.93 -9.05 10.99
N ARG A 398 -11.26 -10.25 10.48
CA ARG A 398 -10.77 -10.75 9.20
C ARG A 398 -11.28 -9.92 8.01
N TYR A 399 -12.51 -9.42 8.08
CA TYR A 399 -13.14 -8.65 7.01
C TYR A 399 -12.61 -7.20 6.89
N TYR A 400 -11.82 -6.72 7.85
CA TYR A 400 -11.20 -5.38 7.83
C TYR A 400 -10.41 -5.05 6.55
N ALA A 401 -9.88 -6.08 5.88
CA ALA A 401 -9.07 -5.91 4.68
C ALA A 401 -9.85 -5.43 3.44
N VAL A 402 -11.19 -5.47 3.49
CA VAL A 402 -12.08 -5.06 2.38
C VAL A 402 -12.65 -3.68 2.67
N SER A 403 -12.79 -2.84 1.64
CA SER A 403 -13.38 -1.51 1.77
C SER A 403 -14.79 -1.56 2.37
N GLY A 404 -15.08 -0.70 3.32
CA GLY A 404 -16.29 -0.69 4.12
C GLY A 404 -16.30 -1.72 5.26
N GLY A 405 -15.26 -2.56 5.39
CA GLY A 405 -15.17 -3.59 6.41
C GLY A 405 -14.94 -3.03 7.82
N VAL A 406 -14.15 -1.97 7.92
CA VAL A 406 -13.85 -1.30 9.19
C VAL A 406 -15.10 -0.63 9.75
N ALA A 407 -15.75 0.23 8.96
CA ALA A 407 -16.95 0.94 9.40
C ALA A 407 -18.08 -0.02 9.82
N LYS A 408 -18.27 -1.11 9.05
CA LYS A 408 -19.26 -2.17 9.40
C LYS A 408 -18.92 -2.91 10.69
N ALA A 409 -17.66 -3.18 10.95
CA ALA A 409 -17.25 -3.84 12.19
C ALA A 409 -17.51 -2.92 13.39
N VAL A 410 -17.15 -1.64 13.27
CA VAL A 410 -17.39 -0.62 14.31
C VAL A 410 -18.90 -0.41 14.53
N GLU A 411 -19.70 -0.24 13.45
CA GLU A 411 -21.15 -0.13 13.51
C GLU A 411 -21.78 -1.32 14.25
N LYS A 412 -21.38 -2.56 13.85
CA LYS A 412 -21.89 -3.78 14.50
C LYS A 412 -21.57 -3.76 15.99
N ARG A 413 -20.35 -3.37 16.37
CA ARG A 413 -19.96 -3.30 17.78
C ARG A 413 -20.72 -2.22 18.54
N ILE A 414 -20.97 -1.06 17.94
CA ILE A 414 -21.81 -0.01 18.51
C ILE A 414 -23.21 -0.56 18.82
N HIS A 415 -23.84 -1.26 17.88
CA HIS A 415 -25.18 -1.84 18.07
C HIS A 415 -25.20 -3.00 19.07
N GLU A 416 -24.09 -3.70 19.31
CA GLU A 416 -23.97 -4.69 20.39
C GLU A 416 -23.95 -4.00 21.77
N ILE A 417 -23.39 -2.79 21.86
CA ILE A 417 -23.34 -2.00 23.11
C ILE A 417 -24.67 -1.26 23.30
N ASP A 418 -25.13 -0.55 22.29
CA ASP A 418 -26.37 0.24 22.30
C ASP A 418 -27.15 0.07 20.99
N PRO A 419 -28.19 -0.79 20.97
CA PRO A 419 -29.00 -1.03 19.78
C PRO A 419 -29.80 0.16 19.28
N ASP A 420 -30.03 1.18 20.10
CA ASP A 420 -30.88 2.32 19.80
C ASP A 420 -30.11 3.46 19.08
N VAL A 421 -28.77 3.43 19.15
CA VAL A 421 -27.94 4.44 18.48
C VAL A 421 -27.97 4.26 16.98
N LYS A 422 -28.30 5.32 16.25
CA LYS A 422 -28.24 5.36 14.79
C LYS A 422 -26.81 5.70 14.36
N VAL A 423 -26.20 4.81 13.58
CA VAL A 423 -24.88 5.03 12.99
C VAL A 423 -25.04 5.22 11.47
N GLU A 424 -24.78 6.42 11.00
CA GLU A 424 -24.66 6.65 9.56
C GLU A 424 -23.21 6.51 9.15
N MET A 425 -22.96 5.73 8.11
CA MET A 425 -21.61 5.50 7.61
C MET A 425 -21.39 6.14 6.24
N GLU A 426 -20.18 6.61 6.01
CA GLU A 426 -19.72 7.03 4.69
C GLU A 426 -18.31 6.46 4.46
N ASN A 427 -18.07 5.86 3.32
CA ASN A 427 -16.76 5.29 3.00
C ASN A 427 -16.20 5.84 1.69
N ALA A 428 -14.88 5.95 1.63
CA ALA A 428 -14.15 6.29 0.42
C ALA A 428 -13.02 5.29 0.18
N GLU A 429 -12.90 4.83 -1.06
CA GLU A 429 -11.81 3.98 -1.52
C GLU A 429 -11.02 4.66 -2.64
N GLY A 430 -9.69 4.51 -2.56
CA GLY A 430 -8.78 5.31 -3.37
C GLY A 430 -8.54 6.71 -2.80
N LEU A 431 -7.27 7.11 -2.78
CA LEU A 431 -6.83 8.33 -2.10
C LEU A 431 -7.50 9.61 -2.65
N ALA A 432 -7.87 9.63 -3.95
CA ALA A 432 -8.57 10.78 -4.54
C ALA A 432 -9.98 10.97 -3.97
N ASP A 433 -10.70 9.88 -3.71
CA ASP A 433 -12.03 9.92 -3.10
C ASP A 433 -11.94 10.18 -1.59
N CYS A 434 -10.91 9.67 -0.92
CA CYS A 434 -10.59 10.07 0.46
C CYS A 434 -10.39 11.59 0.59
N VAL A 435 -9.70 12.23 -0.37
CA VAL A 435 -9.55 13.70 -0.39
C VAL A 435 -10.91 14.42 -0.58
N LYS A 436 -11.82 13.86 -1.39
CA LYS A 436 -13.17 14.41 -1.55
C LYS A 436 -13.98 14.26 -0.25
N LEU A 437 -13.91 13.08 0.38
CA LEU A 437 -14.59 12.81 1.65
C LEU A 437 -14.11 13.77 2.75
N ALA A 438 -12.79 13.97 2.89
CA ALA A 438 -12.22 14.92 3.84
C ALA A 438 -12.69 16.37 3.58
N ARG A 439 -12.83 16.79 2.31
CA ARG A 439 -13.40 18.10 1.97
C ARG A 439 -14.86 18.22 2.37
N MET A 440 -15.65 17.18 2.16
CA MET A 440 -17.05 17.15 2.57
C MET A 440 -17.18 17.18 4.10
N ALA A 441 -16.31 16.47 4.81
CA ALA A 441 -16.23 16.51 6.27
C ALA A 441 -15.90 17.93 6.79
N LYS A 442 -14.88 18.58 6.21
CA LYS A 442 -14.54 19.98 6.52
C LYS A 442 -15.70 20.97 6.29
N LEU A 443 -16.59 20.69 5.33
CA LEU A 443 -17.77 21.49 5.04
C LEU A 443 -19.00 21.14 5.91
N GLY A 444 -18.83 20.27 6.92
CA GLY A 444 -19.91 19.86 7.83
C GLY A 444 -20.92 18.88 7.25
N LYS A 445 -20.65 18.27 6.08
CA LYS A 445 -21.57 17.32 5.41
C LYS A 445 -21.50 15.91 6.00
N MET A 446 -20.57 15.67 6.94
CA MET A 446 -20.35 14.37 7.58
C MET A 446 -20.79 14.35 9.04
N ASN A 447 -21.49 15.38 9.52
CA ASN A 447 -21.94 15.45 10.90
C ASN A 447 -22.84 14.26 11.27
N GLY A 448 -22.61 13.67 12.44
CA GLY A 448 -23.31 12.48 12.93
C GLY A 448 -22.80 11.16 12.35
N LYS A 449 -21.79 11.17 11.45
CA LYS A 449 -21.36 9.98 10.72
C LYS A 449 -20.06 9.37 11.25
N LEU A 450 -19.94 8.05 11.04
CA LEU A 450 -18.67 7.33 11.03
C LEU A 450 -18.15 7.31 9.59
N ILE A 451 -16.94 7.82 9.36
CA ILE A 451 -16.34 7.85 8.03
C ILE A 451 -15.12 6.96 7.91
N GLU A 452 -15.10 6.12 6.88
CA GLU A 452 -13.97 5.27 6.57
C GLU A 452 -13.21 5.77 5.35
N GLY A 453 -11.90 5.96 5.48
CA GLY A 453 -11.02 6.28 4.36
C GLY A 453 -10.02 5.16 4.08
N MET A 454 -10.12 4.53 2.91
CA MET A 454 -9.15 3.54 2.42
C MET A 454 -8.39 4.09 1.21
N ALA A 455 -7.06 4.27 1.35
CA ALA A 455 -6.25 4.83 0.26
C ALA A 455 -6.11 3.90 -0.97
N CYS A 456 -6.38 2.61 -0.83
CA CYS A 456 -6.36 1.61 -1.89
C CYS A 456 -7.78 1.31 -2.39
N MET A 457 -7.93 1.04 -3.69
CA MET A 457 -9.18 0.57 -4.28
C MET A 457 -9.48 -0.84 -3.75
N GLY A 458 -10.73 -1.10 -3.37
CA GLY A 458 -11.15 -2.36 -2.77
C GLY A 458 -10.72 -2.55 -1.30
N GLY A 459 -9.97 -1.61 -0.71
CA GLY A 459 -9.35 -1.73 0.61
C GLY A 459 -7.93 -2.30 0.57
N CYS A 460 -7.49 -2.94 1.67
CA CYS A 460 -6.15 -3.51 1.77
C CYS A 460 -5.89 -4.64 0.75
N VAL A 461 -6.94 -5.34 0.30
CA VAL A 461 -6.85 -6.37 -0.75
C VAL A 461 -6.33 -5.85 -2.09
N GLY A 462 -6.44 -4.54 -2.35
CA GLY A 462 -5.89 -3.86 -3.52
C GLY A 462 -4.62 -3.04 -3.22
N GLY A 463 -3.92 -3.38 -2.15
CA GLY A 463 -2.68 -2.71 -1.74
C GLY A 463 -1.52 -2.93 -2.71
N PRO A 464 -0.52 -2.02 -2.74
CA PRO A 464 0.58 -2.05 -3.71
C PRO A 464 1.56 -3.22 -3.54
N GLY A 465 1.55 -3.90 -2.41
CA GLY A 465 2.38 -5.08 -2.14
C GLY A 465 1.65 -6.42 -2.25
N THR A 466 0.47 -6.45 -2.88
CA THR A 466 -0.28 -7.69 -3.17
C THR A 466 0.33 -8.46 -4.35
N VAL A 467 0.15 -9.78 -4.33
CA VAL A 467 0.61 -10.69 -5.39
C VAL A 467 -0.49 -10.99 -6.40
N VAL A 468 -1.75 -10.92 -5.98
CA VAL A 468 -2.95 -11.17 -6.81
C VAL A 468 -3.84 -9.94 -6.88
N ASP A 469 -4.75 -9.92 -7.85
CA ASP A 469 -5.70 -8.83 -8.03
C ASP A 469 -6.72 -8.72 -6.88
N ASP A 470 -7.22 -7.50 -6.66
CA ASP A 470 -8.11 -7.12 -5.58
C ASP A 470 -9.40 -7.94 -5.52
N ARG A 471 -9.97 -8.31 -6.67
CA ARG A 471 -11.24 -9.06 -6.75
C ARG A 471 -11.07 -10.50 -6.28
N LYS A 472 -9.95 -11.14 -6.63
CA LYS A 472 -9.63 -12.50 -6.18
C LYS A 472 -9.32 -12.51 -4.70
N SER A 473 -8.46 -11.59 -4.27
CA SER A 473 -8.11 -11.43 -2.86
C SER A 473 -9.33 -11.11 -2.00
N GLY A 474 -10.22 -10.20 -2.43
CA GLY A 474 -11.44 -9.86 -1.69
C GLY A 474 -12.40 -11.04 -1.54
N LYS A 475 -12.54 -11.90 -2.56
CA LYS A 475 -13.34 -13.14 -2.45
C LYS A 475 -12.72 -14.13 -1.46
N ALA A 476 -11.40 -14.30 -1.48
CA ALA A 476 -10.69 -15.18 -0.57
C ALA A 476 -10.85 -14.71 0.89
N VAL A 477 -10.66 -13.41 1.14
CA VAL A 477 -10.87 -12.80 2.46
C VAL A 477 -12.30 -12.98 2.95
N LEU A 478 -13.31 -12.77 2.09
CA LEU A 478 -14.72 -12.98 2.45
C LEU A 478 -15.03 -14.45 2.79
N ALA A 479 -14.42 -15.39 2.09
CA ALA A 479 -14.59 -16.82 2.43
C ALA A 479 -13.93 -17.12 3.78
N PHE A 480 -12.69 -16.70 3.97
CA PHE A 480 -11.93 -16.92 5.19
C PHE A 480 -12.56 -16.25 6.42
N SER A 481 -13.14 -15.05 6.27
CA SER A 481 -13.78 -14.37 7.39
C SER A 481 -14.94 -15.22 7.96
N LYS A 482 -15.73 -15.86 7.09
CA LYS A 482 -16.87 -16.71 7.49
C LYS A 482 -16.47 -17.99 8.21
N GLU A 483 -15.23 -18.45 8.04
CA GLU A 483 -14.71 -19.64 8.73
C GLU A 483 -14.44 -19.37 10.20
N SER A 484 -14.36 -18.11 10.64
CA SER A 484 -14.16 -17.79 12.04
C SER A 484 -15.34 -18.25 12.90
N ILE A 485 -15.02 -18.89 14.02
CA ILE A 485 -15.98 -19.27 15.06
C ILE A 485 -16.48 -18.04 15.83
N PHE A 486 -15.68 -16.98 15.89
CA PHE A 486 -16.03 -15.71 16.52
C PHE A 486 -16.72 -14.80 15.51
N LYS A 487 -17.91 -14.30 15.82
CA LYS A 487 -18.72 -13.48 14.90
C LYS A 487 -18.46 -11.99 15.07
N SER A 488 -17.97 -11.62 16.24
CA SER A 488 -17.61 -10.23 16.57
C SER A 488 -16.43 -10.19 17.54
N PRO A 489 -15.81 -9.01 17.78
CA PRO A 489 -14.79 -8.84 18.80
C PRO A 489 -15.27 -9.22 20.21
N ALA A 490 -16.56 -9.03 20.51
CA ALA A 490 -17.14 -9.35 21.81
C ALA A 490 -17.06 -10.84 22.13
N ASP A 491 -17.25 -11.70 21.11
CA ASP A 491 -17.20 -13.15 21.24
C ASP A 491 -15.79 -13.72 21.30
N ASN A 492 -14.79 -12.93 20.87
CA ASN A 492 -13.43 -13.43 20.68
C ASN A 492 -12.69 -13.64 22.00
N THR A 493 -12.63 -14.89 22.45
CA THR A 493 -11.98 -15.29 23.70
C THR A 493 -10.46 -15.19 23.69
N ASN A 494 -9.84 -15.00 22.52
CA ASN A 494 -8.40 -14.79 22.40
C ASN A 494 -7.98 -13.37 22.84
N ILE A 495 -8.94 -12.45 23.00
CA ILE A 495 -8.69 -11.11 23.53
C ILE A 495 -8.73 -11.16 25.06
N PRO A 496 -7.62 -10.87 25.76
CA PRO A 496 -7.60 -10.81 27.21
C PRO A 496 -8.61 -9.77 27.77
N ALA A 497 -9.21 -10.08 28.92
CA ALA A 497 -10.23 -9.22 29.50
C ALA A 497 -9.68 -7.82 29.84
N GLU A 498 -8.41 -7.75 30.26
CA GLU A 498 -7.72 -6.49 30.59
C GLU A 498 -7.42 -5.59 29.37
N ASP A 499 -7.47 -6.14 28.15
CA ASP A 499 -7.25 -5.37 26.92
C ASP A 499 -8.57 -4.88 26.30
N ARG A 500 -9.71 -5.32 26.85
CA ARG A 500 -11.05 -4.90 26.41
C ARG A 500 -11.42 -3.57 27.06
N PRO A 501 -11.96 -2.61 26.31
CA PRO A 501 -12.55 -1.43 26.91
C PRO A 501 -13.75 -1.81 27.77
N ASP A 502 -14.01 -1.03 28.82
CA ASP A 502 -15.06 -1.28 29.81
C ASP A 502 -16.39 -0.64 29.36
N ASP A 503 -17.24 -1.45 28.75
CA ASP A 503 -18.56 -1.02 28.25
C ASP A 503 -19.44 -0.36 29.33
N SER A 504 -19.25 -0.70 30.62
CA SER A 504 -20.04 -0.14 31.73
C SER A 504 -19.76 1.35 32.01
N LYS A 505 -18.67 1.88 31.49
CA LYS A 505 -18.32 3.30 31.64
C LYS A 505 -18.97 4.20 30.60
N LEU A 506 -19.56 3.62 29.55
CA LEU A 506 -20.28 4.40 28.56
C LEU A 506 -21.57 4.93 29.19
N GLN A 507 -21.63 6.26 29.39
CA GLN A 507 -22.86 6.93 29.76
C GLN A 507 -23.75 7.02 28.52
N VAL A 508 -24.54 5.98 28.30
CA VAL A 508 -25.62 6.02 27.31
C VAL A 508 -26.63 7.07 27.85
N THR A 509 -26.62 8.25 27.28
CA THR A 509 -27.63 9.28 27.56
C THR A 509 -28.98 8.74 27.07
N LYS A 510 -29.72 8.10 27.95
CA LYS A 510 -31.17 7.95 27.76
C LYS A 510 -31.72 9.38 27.91
N GLU A 511 -31.96 10.07 26.80
CA GLU A 511 -32.89 11.19 26.81
C GLU A 511 -34.26 10.64 27.23
N ASP A 512 -34.74 11.13 28.37
CA ASP A 512 -36.10 10.94 28.89
C ASP A 512 -37.17 11.54 27.96
#